data_e0fbc8efcffe97d550e40bc72b91c530
#
_entry.id   e0fbc8efcffe97d550e40bc72b91c530
#
_cell.length_a   1.000
_cell.length_b   1.000
_cell.length_c   1.000
_cell.angle_alpha   90.00
_cell.angle_beta   90.00
_cell.angle_gamma   90.00
#
_symmetry.space_group_name_H-M   'P 1'
#
loop_
_entity.id
_entity.type
_entity.pdbx_description
1 polymer ?
#
loop_
_entity_poly.entity_id
_entity_poly.type
_entity_poly.pdbx_seq_one_letter_code
_entity_poly.pdbx_strand_id
1 'polypeptide(L)'
;MKLRILSLALILLGSNLLPANAATVTDKIVYNKKTVVTYTVVDSVTMDPKGCKDVYIKYTIDKSYFFPNAYVMFGLYSKDKNEAQSVYVQPGNGKGTQGKDAWVGEKEMIFCSKPKSFINEYGDKVDAPAFSKGKYTFIARFIVVKPKLVTTPSKEIVFTVK
;
A
#
# COMPACT_ATOMS: atom_id res chain seq x y z
N MET A 1 20.93 -64.65 26.50
CA MET A 1 21.49 -63.44 25.90
C MET A 1 20.36 -62.73 25.13
N LYS A 2 19.78 -61.63 25.67
CA LYS A 2 18.69 -60.90 25.02
C LYS A 2 19.27 -59.63 24.39
N LEU A 3 19.27 -59.58 23.07
CA LEU A 3 19.69 -58.43 22.29
C LEU A 3 18.59 -57.38 22.29
N ARG A 4 18.85 -56.20 22.91
CA ARG A 4 17.95 -55.06 22.85
C ARG A 4 18.32 -54.21 21.65
N ILE A 5 17.44 -54.21 20.67
CA ILE A 5 17.51 -53.28 19.52
C ILE A 5 17.01 -51.89 19.98
N LEU A 6 17.91 -50.95 20.00
CA LEU A 6 17.59 -49.53 20.29
C LEU A 6 17.18 -48.86 18.99
N SER A 7 15.87 -48.67 18.78
CA SER A 7 15.37 -47.91 17.64
C SER A 7 15.56 -46.42 17.87
N LEU A 8 16.48 -45.83 17.15
CA LEU A 8 16.71 -44.38 17.12
C LEU A 8 15.65 -43.75 16.21
N ALA A 9 14.60 -43.19 16.82
CA ALA A 9 13.62 -42.40 16.08
C ALA A 9 14.24 -41.03 15.73
N LEU A 10 14.59 -40.84 14.46
CA LEU A 10 15.05 -39.56 13.89
C LEU A 10 13.81 -38.67 13.74
N ILE A 11 13.58 -37.78 14.71
CA ILE A 11 12.56 -36.73 14.61
C ILE A 11 13.08 -35.70 13.63
N LEU A 12 12.65 -35.78 12.38
CA LEU A 12 12.76 -34.70 11.38
C LEU A 12 11.86 -33.56 11.84
N LEU A 13 12.41 -32.61 12.59
CA LEU A 13 11.81 -31.29 12.80
C LEU A 13 11.81 -30.57 11.44
N GLY A 14 10.77 -30.82 10.66
CA GLY A 14 10.42 -29.99 9.51
C GLY A 14 10.09 -28.59 10.04
N SER A 15 11.05 -27.71 9.99
CA SER A 15 10.83 -26.29 10.18
C SER A 15 9.93 -25.84 9.05
N ASN A 16 8.61 -25.84 9.28
CA ASN A 16 7.64 -25.11 8.49
C ASN A 16 8.02 -23.63 8.62
N LEU A 17 8.87 -23.15 7.72
CA LEU A 17 9.08 -21.73 7.50
C LEU A 17 7.72 -21.18 7.02
N LEU A 18 6.91 -20.76 7.97
CA LEU A 18 5.73 -19.97 7.67
C LEU A 18 6.18 -18.80 6.81
N PRO A 19 5.52 -18.52 5.68
CA PRO A 19 5.87 -17.35 4.88
C PRO A 19 5.82 -16.15 5.81
N ALA A 20 6.92 -15.40 5.88
CA ALA A 20 6.98 -14.20 6.70
C ALA A 20 5.82 -13.30 6.25
N ASN A 21 4.79 -13.19 7.07
CA ASN A 21 3.66 -12.32 6.82
C ASN A 21 4.18 -10.89 6.68
N ALA A 22 3.66 -10.16 5.70
CA ALA A 22 3.93 -8.74 5.55
C ALA A 22 3.55 -8.02 6.85
N ALA A 23 4.46 -7.23 7.40
CA ALA A 23 4.16 -6.43 8.57
C ALA A 23 3.26 -5.24 8.18
N THR A 24 2.36 -4.89 9.07
CA THR A 24 1.48 -3.73 8.88
C THR A 24 2.14 -2.51 9.49
N VAL A 25 2.27 -1.44 8.71
CA VAL A 25 2.83 -0.16 9.12
C VAL A 25 1.73 0.88 9.16
N THR A 26 1.59 1.56 10.29
CA THR A 26 0.69 2.71 10.44
C THR A 26 1.52 3.98 10.59
N ASP A 27 1.22 5.00 9.80
CA ASP A 27 1.86 6.30 9.89
C ASP A 27 0.84 7.43 9.67
N LYS A 28 1.28 8.68 9.83
CA LYS A 28 0.42 9.85 9.76
C LYS A 28 1.09 11.02 9.04
N ILE A 29 0.28 11.86 8.43
CA ILE A 29 0.71 13.16 7.90
C ILE A 29 0.27 14.24 8.87
N VAL A 30 1.20 15.11 9.25
CA VAL A 30 0.95 16.25 10.13
C VAL A 30 1.08 17.53 9.31
N TYR A 31 0.00 18.30 9.25
CA TYR A 31 -0.04 19.61 8.60
C TYR A 31 -0.52 20.65 9.61
N ASN A 32 0.16 21.80 9.70
CA ASN A 32 -0.12 22.85 10.68
C ASN A 32 -0.25 22.32 12.13
N LYS A 33 0.68 21.45 12.54
CA LYS A 33 0.75 20.83 13.88
C LYS A 33 -0.42 19.89 14.21
N LYS A 34 -1.27 19.54 13.25
CA LYS A 34 -2.39 18.62 13.43
C LYS A 34 -2.25 17.41 12.50
N THR A 35 -2.66 16.25 12.98
CA THR A 35 -2.73 15.04 12.14
C THR A 35 -3.89 15.20 11.15
N VAL A 36 -3.57 15.27 9.87
CA VAL A 36 -4.57 15.42 8.79
C VAL A 36 -4.91 14.10 8.11
N VAL A 37 -3.97 13.16 8.08
CA VAL A 37 -4.16 11.82 7.52
C VAL A 37 -3.52 10.81 8.45
N THR A 38 -4.22 9.71 8.71
CA THR A 38 -3.63 8.49 9.27
C THR A 38 -3.85 7.40 8.24
N TYR A 39 -2.86 6.58 7.98
CA TYR A 39 -2.98 5.48 7.02
C TYR A 39 -2.24 4.24 7.52
N THR A 40 -2.64 3.09 6.96
CA THR A 40 -2.06 1.80 7.27
C THR A 40 -1.82 1.05 5.96
N VAL A 41 -0.61 0.54 5.78
CA VAL A 41 -0.19 -0.23 4.62
C VAL A 41 0.69 -1.40 5.08
N VAL A 42 0.77 -2.47 4.30
CA VAL A 42 1.76 -3.52 4.53
C VAL A 42 3.14 -3.07 4.02
N ASP A 43 4.21 -3.59 4.62
CA ASP A 43 5.59 -3.27 4.24
C ASP A 43 6.12 -4.12 3.09
N SER A 44 5.39 -5.13 2.68
CA SER A 44 5.82 -6.00 1.59
C SER A 44 4.67 -6.70 0.90
N VAL A 45 4.92 -7.13 -0.34
CA VAL A 45 4.03 -7.98 -1.12
C VAL A 45 4.82 -9.11 -1.77
N THR A 46 4.29 -10.32 -1.73
CA THR A 46 4.79 -11.44 -2.54
C THR A 46 3.95 -11.52 -3.79
N MET A 47 4.58 -11.31 -4.95
CA MET A 47 3.87 -11.31 -6.23
C MET A 47 3.43 -12.72 -6.61
N ASP A 48 2.27 -12.82 -7.24
CA ASP A 48 1.87 -14.01 -7.95
C ASP A 48 2.73 -14.15 -9.23
N PRO A 49 3.45 -15.27 -9.45
CA PRO A 49 4.25 -15.48 -10.65
C PRO A 49 3.47 -15.42 -11.97
N LYS A 50 2.17 -15.64 -11.91
CA LYS A 50 1.28 -15.71 -13.09
C LYS A 50 0.23 -14.60 -13.14
N GLY A 51 0.18 -13.74 -12.15
CA GLY A 51 -0.90 -12.78 -12.00
C GLY A 51 -0.49 -11.45 -11.38
N CYS A 52 -1.49 -10.82 -10.77
CA CYS A 52 -1.34 -9.60 -10.01
C CYS A 52 -1.76 -9.85 -8.55
N LYS A 53 -1.22 -9.05 -7.65
CA LYS A 53 -1.56 -9.05 -6.23
C LYS A 53 -1.95 -7.65 -5.80
N ASP A 54 -3.06 -7.53 -5.10
CA ASP A 54 -3.58 -6.27 -4.61
C ASP A 54 -3.05 -5.98 -3.21
N VAL A 55 -2.71 -4.73 -2.96
CA VAL A 55 -2.32 -4.19 -1.66
C VAL A 55 -3.23 -3.03 -1.33
N TYR A 56 -3.93 -3.13 -0.21
CA TYR A 56 -4.86 -2.10 0.24
C TYR A 56 -4.21 -1.16 1.24
N ILE A 57 -4.40 0.13 1.02
CA ILE A 57 -4.00 1.21 1.91
C ILE A 57 -5.27 1.72 2.59
N LYS A 58 -5.43 1.43 3.87
CA LYS A 58 -6.54 1.96 4.67
C LYS A 58 -6.18 3.36 5.16
N TYR A 59 -7.12 4.28 5.13
CA TYR A 59 -6.86 5.65 5.54
C TYR A 59 -8.03 6.28 6.29
N THR A 60 -7.70 7.29 7.09
CA THR A 60 -8.63 8.21 7.71
C THR A 60 -8.11 9.63 7.50
N ILE A 61 -8.96 10.54 7.01
CA ILE A 61 -8.64 11.94 6.76
C ILE A 61 -9.46 12.82 7.70
N ASP A 62 -8.82 13.81 8.35
CA ASP A 62 -9.53 14.80 9.16
C ASP A 62 -10.34 15.73 8.25
N LYS A 63 -11.65 15.69 8.39
CA LYS A 63 -12.61 16.47 7.58
C LYS A 63 -12.35 17.97 7.58
N SER A 64 -11.84 18.52 8.69
CA SER A 64 -11.60 19.94 8.82
C SER A 64 -10.49 20.46 7.89
N TYR A 65 -9.66 19.56 7.35
CA TYR A 65 -8.53 19.90 6.47
C TYR A 65 -8.73 19.52 5.01
N PHE A 66 -9.84 18.87 4.70
CA PHE A 66 -10.14 18.45 3.35
C PHE A 66 -10.85 19.56 2.59
N PHE A 67 -10.10 20.44 2.03
CA PHE A 67 -10.61 21.53 1.20
C PHE A 67 -10.98 21.02 -0.20
N PRO A 68 -11.88 21.74 -0.92
CA PRO A 68 -12.22 21.36 -2.30
C PRO A 68 -11.01 21.23 -3.23
N ASN A 69 -9.88 21.79 -2.84
CA ASN A 69 -8.64 21.83 -3.62
C ASN A 69 -7.48 21.08 -2.94
N ALA A 70 -7.77 20.12 -2.07
CA ALA A 70 -6.76 19.27 -1.46
C ALA A 70 -7.00 17.80 -1.83
N TYR A 71 -5.94 17.01 -1.88
CA TYR A 71 -6.02 15.56 -2.08
C TYR A 71 -4.89 14.85 -1.34
N VAL A 72 -5.06 13.56 -1.16
CA VAL A 72 -4.02 12.68 -0.62
C VAL A 72 -3.53 11.78 -1.73
N MET A 73 -2.22 11.69 -1.89
CA MET A 73 -1.57 10.78 -2.81
C MET A 73 -0.78 9.74 -2.02
N PHE A 74 -0.97 8.49 -2.33
CA PHE A 74 -0.13 7.39 -1.86
C PHE A 74 0.75 6.96 -3.03
N GLY A 75 2.05 7.15 -2.92
CA GLY A 75 3.01 6.91 -3.99
C GLY A 75 4.04 5.85 -3.63
N LEU A 76 4.38 5.02 -4.60
CA LEU A 76 5.45 4.04 -4.53
C LEU A 76 6.55 4.45 -5.51
N TYR A 77 7.78 4.52 -5.03
CA TYR A 77 8.94 5.03 -5.79
C TYR A 77 10.03 3.98 -5.86
N SER A 78 10.63 3.84 -7.03
CA SER A 78 11.82 3.01 -7.23
C SER A 78 13.03 3.57 -6.49
N LYS A 79 14.13 2.81 -6.45
CA LYS A 79 15.41 3.25 -5.87
C LYS A 79 15.92 4.55 -6.50
N ASP A 80 15.65 4.76 -7.79
CA ASP A 80 16.05 5.97 -8.54
C ASP A 80 15.03 7.11 -8.38
N LYS A 81 14.12 7.01 -7.41
CA LYS A 81 13.07 7.99 -7.09
C LYS A 81 12.04 8.22 -8.22
N ASN A 82 12.01 7.34 -9.22
CA ASN A 82 10.96 7.36 -10.22
C ASN A 82 9.67 6.79 -9.61
N GLU A 83 8.55 7.46 -9.89
CA GLU A 83 7.24 6.96 -9.49
C GLU A 83 6.94 5.64 -10.21
N ALA A 84 6.72 4.57 -9.43
CA ALA A 84 6.37 3.28 -9.96
C ALA A 84 4.84 3.10 -10.01
N GLN A 85 4.13 3.62 -9.02
CA GLN A 85 2.68 3.64 -8.94
C GLN A 85 2.22 4.71 -7.97
N SER A 86 1.06 5.33 -8.23
CA SER A 86 0.38 6.18 -7.26
C SER A 86 -1.13 6.01 -7.32
N VAL A 87 -1.79 6.23 -6.18
CA VAL A 87 -3.24 6.26 -6.06
C VAL A 87 -3.66 7.50 -5.28
N TYR A 88 -4.83 8.03 -5.61
CA TYR A 88 -5.28 9.33 -5.11
C TYR A 88 -6.60 9.21 -4.36
N VAL A 89 -6.73 9.98 -3.27
CA VAL A 89 -7.99 10.25 -2.59
C VAL A 89 -8.32 11.71 -2.82
N GLN A 90 -9.35 11.98 -3.61
CA GLN A 90 -9.82 13.33 -3.90
C GLN A 90 -11.12 13.61 -3.15
N PRO A 91 -11.37 14.86 -2.72
CA PRO A 91 -12.70 15.25 -2.29
C PRO A 91 -13.63 15.13 -3.50
N GLY A 92 -14.70 14.39 -3.37
CA GLY A 92 -15.71 14.35 -4.43
C GLY A 92 -16.33 15.73 -4.63
N ASN A 93 -16.77 16.01 -5.84
CA ASN A 93 -17.37 17.29 -6.25
C ASN A 93 -18.80 17.56 -5.68
N GLY A 94 -19.11 17.07 -4.48
CA GLY A 94 -20.36 17.36 -3.78
C GLY A 94 -21.62 16.72 -4.38
N LYS A 95 -21.51 15.95 -5.44
CA LYS A 95 -22.64 15.22 -6.03
C LYS A 95 -22.39 13.72 -5.97
N GLY A 96 -22.93 13.10 -4.94
CA GLY A 96 -22.96 11.63 -4.82
C GLY A 96 -21.77 11.04 -4.07
N THR A 97 -22.04 10.19 -3.11
CA THR A 97 -21.14 9.34 -2.32
C THR A 97 -20.28 10.01 -1.24
N GLN A 98 -20.50 11.26 -0.89
CA GLN A 98 -19.84 11.88 0.27
C GLN A 98 -20.72 11.75 1.55
N GLY A 99 -21.04 10.52 1.88
CA GLY A 99 -21.46 10.19 3.23
C GLY A 99 -20.29 10.33 4.20
N LYS A 100 -20.52 10.04 5.46
CA LYS A 100 -19.49 10.00 6.53
C LYS A 100 -18.23 9.22 6.14
N ASP A 101 -18.33 8.34 5.16
CA ASP A 101 -17.34 7.36 4.73
C ASP A 101 -16.33 7.86 3.70
N ALA A 102 -16.53 9.05 3.11
CA ALA A 102 -15.55 9.63 2.17
C ALA A 102 -14.19 9.94 2.82
N TRP A 103 -14.15 10.02 4.14
CA TRP A 103 -13.00 10.35 4.95
C TRP A 103 -12.30 9.14 5.57
N VAL A 104 -12.97 8.02 5.55
CA VAL A 104 -12.45 6.71 5.96
C VAL A 104 -12.66 5.76 4.80
N GLY A 105 -11.60 5.12 4.35
CA GLY A 105 -11.69 4.21 3.21
C GLY A 105 -10.40 3.46 2.95
N GLU A 106 -10.36 2.84 1.78
CA GLU A 106 -9.17 2.15 1.30
C GLU A 106 -8.88 2.50 -0.16
N LYS A 107 -7.63 2.41 -0.53
CA LYS A 107 -7.14 2.50 -1.91
C LYS A 107 -6.30 1.29 -2.22
N GLU A 108 -6.42 0.82 -3.44
CA GLU A 108 -5.76 -0.36 -3.94
C GLU A 108 -4.55 0.01 -4.80
N MET A 109 -3.43 -0.66 -4.55
CA MET A 109 -2.27 -0.71 -5.43
C MET A 109 -2.13 -2.12 -5.99
N ILE A 110 -1.90 -2.24 -7.30
CA ILE A 110 -1.88 -3.52 -8.01
C ILE A 110 -0.44 -3.86 -8.43
N PHE A 111 0.05 -5.00 -7.97
CA PHE A 111 1.40 -5.49 -8.25
C PHE A 111 1.34 -6.68 -9.20
N CYS A 112 1.74 -6.50 -10.45
CA CYS A 112 1.72 -7.53 -11.48
C CYS A 112 3.13 -8.03 -11.81
N SER A 113 3.30 -9.34 -12.01
CA SER A 113 4.56 -9.94 -12.47
C SER A 113 4.83 -9.67 -13.95
N LYS A 114 3.77 -9.36 -14.73
CA LYS A 114 3.82 -8.95 -16.14
C LYS A 114 2.85 -7.78 -16.35
N PRO A 115 3.05 -6.92 -17.34
CA PRO A 115 2.09 -5.88 -17.66
C PRO A 115 0.71 -6.48 -17.92
N LYS A 116 -0.33 -5.88 -17.37
CA LYS A 116 -1.71 -6.32 -17.52
C LYS A 116 -2.63 -5.14 -17.68
N SER A 117 -3.55 -5.22 -18.63
CA SER A 117 -4.65 -4.26 -18.75
C SER A 117 -5.93 -4.86 -18.16
N PHE A 118 -6.74 -4.03 -17.51
CA PHE A 118 -8.06 -4.39 -17.01
C PHE A 118 -9.02 -3.20 -17.16
N ILE A 119 -10.30 -3.47 -17.05
CA ILE A 119 -11.32 -2.43 -17.04
C ILE A 119 -11.66 -2.13 -15.57
N ASN A 120 -11.58 -0.86 -15.17
CA ASN A 120 -11.94 -0.44 -13.82
C ASN A 120 -13.48 -0.38 -13.65
N GLU A 121 -13.91 -0.05 -12.43
CA GLU A 121 -15.35 0.08 -12.10
C GLU A 121 -16.08 1.18 -12.88
N TYR A 122 -15.34 2.12 -13.50
CA TYR A 122 -15.88 3.21 -14.33
C TYR A 122 -15.90 2.86 -15.82
N GLY A 123 -15.46 1.67 -16.20
CA GLY A 123 -15.38 1.25 -17.60
C GLY A 123 -14.11 1.69 -18.35
N ASP A 124 -13.17 2.32 -17.67
CA ASP A 124 -11.92 2.78 -18.27
C ASP A 124 -10.89 1.65 -18.33
N LYS A 125 -10.13 1.60 -19.42
CA LYS A 125 -8.98 0.71 -19.53
C LYS A 125 -7.83 1.26 -18.67
N VAL A 126 -7.39 0.47 -17.71
CA VAL A 126 -6.26 0.76 -16.83
C VAL A 126 -5.13 -0.24 -17.11
N ASP A 127 -3.92 0.29 -17.29
CA ASP A 127 -2.73 -0.52 -17.50
C ASP A 127 -1.92 -0.60 -16.20
N ALA A 128 -1.78 -1.80 -15.65
CA ALA A 128 -0.90 -2.09 -14.53
C ALA A 128 0.49 -2.49 -15.07
N PRO A 129 1.55 -1.77 -14.72
CA PRO A 129 2.90 -2.11 -15.14
C PRO A 129 3.39 -3.38 -14.44
N ALA A 130 4.39 -4.03 -15.03
CA ALA A 130 5.12 -5.07 -14.32
C ALA A 130 5.99 -4.46 -13.23
N PHE A 131 5.99 -5.11 -12.06
CA PHE A 131 6.89 -4.75 -10.97
C PHE A 131 8.09 -5.69 -10.93
N SER A 132 9.27 -5.13 -10.71
CA SER A 132 10.46 -5.91 -10.41
C SER A 132 10.52 -6.23 -8.92
N LYS A 133 11.10 -7.38 -8.58
CA LYS A 133 11.43 -7.69 -7.19
C LYS A 133 12.46 -6.70 -6.66
N GLY A 134 12.29 -6.25 -5.44
CA GLY A 134 13.21 -5.29 -4.86
C GLY A 134 12.60 -4.40 -3.79
N LYS A 135 13.39 -3.41 -3.37
CA LYS A 135 12.97 -2.41 -2.39
C LYS A 135 12.49 -1.15 -3.11
N TYR A 136 11.37 -0.65 -2.64
CA TYR A 136 10.74 0.58 -3.04
C TYR A 136 10.57 1.50 -1.83
N THR A 137 10.32 2.78 -2.07
CA THR A 137 9.96 3.74 -1.04
C THR A 137 8.49 4.08 -1.18
N PHE A 138 7.70 3.80 -0.14
CA PHE A 138 6.31 4.25 -0.06
C PHE A 138 6.25 5.57 0.69
N ILE A 139 5.53 6.56 0.12
CA ILE A 139 5.32 7.88 0.71
C ILE A 139 3.87 8.29 0.50
N ALA A 140 3.19 8.69 1.57
CA ALA A 140 1.92 9.39 1.47
C ALA A 140 2.17 10.91 1.45
N ARG A 141 1.38 11.67 0.66
CA ARG A 141 1.46 13.12 0.57
C ARG A 141 0.07 13.74 0.70
N PHE A 142 -0.04 14.72 1.57
CA PHE A 142 -1.20 15.61 1.61
C PHE A 142 -0.85 16.85 0.77
N ILE A 143 -1.66 17.13 -0.24
CA ILE A 143 -1.39 18.15 -1.25
C ILE A 143 -2.54 19.14 -1.27
N VAL A 144 -2.24 20.40 -1.00
CA VAL A 144 -3.16 21.53 -1.13
C VAL A 144 -2.81 22.28 -2.40
N VAL A 145 -3.77 22.45 -3.31
CA VAL A 145 -3.53 23.05 -4.63
C VAL A 145 -3.75 24.57 -4.62
N LYS A 146 -4.73 25.04 -3.86
CA LYS A 146 -5.10 26.48 -3.77
C LYS A 146 -5.18 26.94 -2.33
N PRO A 147 -4.84 28.22 -2.03
CA PRO A 147 -4.38 29.28 -2.92
C PRO A 147 -2.94 29.10 -3.40
N LYS A 148 -2.13 28.28 -2.72
CA LYS A 148 -0.74 27.97 -3.06
C LYS A 148 -0.52 26.48 -2.95
N LEU A 149 0.23 25.91 -3.91
CA LEU A 149 0.62 24.52 -3.85
C LEU A 149 1.50 24.24 -2.62
N VAL A 150 1.01 23.39 -1.73
CA VAL A 150 1.74 22.92 -0.55
C VAL A 150 1.67 21.40 -0.53
N THR A 151 2.83 20.77 -0.42
CA THR A 151 2.93 19.31 -0.30
C THR A 151 3.56 18.95 1.04
N THR A 152 2.85 18.16 1.82
CA THR A 152 3.32 17.66 3.13
C THR A 152 3.45 16.14 3.05
N PRO A 153 4.67 15.59 3.04
CA PRO A 153 4.90 14.15 2.99
C PRO A 153 4.76 13.51 4.37
N SER A 154 4.46 12.22 4.39
CA SER A 154 4.69 11.33 5.53
C SER A 154 6.17 10.98 5.67
N LYS A 155 6.50 10.14 6.64
CA LYS A 155 7.79 9.42 6.64
C LYS A 155 7.86 8.47 5.46
N GLU A 156 9.08 8.16 5.06
CA GLU A 156 9.36 7.13 4.06
C GLU A 156 9.22 5.75 4.71
N ILE A 157 8.48 4.86 4.06
CA ILE A 157 8.35 3.46 4.45
C ILE A 157 9.07 2.62 3.40
N VAL A 158 9.99 1.75 3.82
CA VAL A 158 10.59 0.76 2.92
C VAL A 158 9.55 -0.31 2.60
N PHE A 159 9.21 -0.43 1.33
CA PHE A 159 8.27 -1.41 0.82
C PHE A 159 9.01 -2.45 -0.03
N THR A 160 8.80 -3.74 0.23
CA THR A 160 9.53 -4.81 -0.46
C THR A 160 8.61 -5.63 -1.36
N VAL A 161 8.95 -5.71 -2.65
CA VAL A 161 8.33 -6.63 -3.61
C VAL A 161 9.18 -7.91 -3.66
N LYS A 162 8.58 -9.06 -3.33
CA LYS A 162 9.24 -10.38 -3.20
C LYS A 162 8.88 -11.32 -4.35
#